data_bf8a20d4ab78fbe8bbfbc6c1a912dc5f
#
_entry.id   bf8a20d4ab78fbe8bbfbc6c1a912dc5f
#
_cell.length_a   1.000
_cell.length_b   1.000
_cell.length_c   1.000
_cell.angle_alpha   90.00
_cell.angle_beta   90.00
_cell.angle_gamma   90.00
#
_symmetry.space_group_name_H-M   'P 1'
#
loop_
_entity.id
_entity.type
_entity.pdbx_description
1 polymer ?
#
loop_
_entity_poly.entity_id
_entity_poly.type
_entity_poly.pdbx_seq_one_letter_code
_entity_poly.pdbx_strand_id
1 'polypeptide(L)'
;PLRRQRQMCIRDRRGTLAEKQPPHLILDVNGLGYELEVPMTTLYRLPPVGEPLTLHTHLVVREDAHLLYGFFEKRERELFRELIRLNGVGPKLALALMSGLEIDELVRCVQAQDTAALVKIPGVGKKTAERLLVELKDRFKAWEAVPGMAPLVVEPRAGGAVSSAENDAVSALISLGYKPQEASRAVSAVKEDGLSSEDMIRRALKGML
;
A
#
# COMPACT_ATOMS: atom_id res chain seq x y z
N PRO A 1 -6.53 31.27 -15.18
CA PRO A 1 -6.23 29.88 -15.51
C PRO A 1 -5.34 29.31 -14.42
N LEU A 2 -5.95 28.57 -13.49
CA LEU A 2 -5.24 27.87 -12.40
C LEU A 2 -4.27 26.89 -13.07
N ARG A 3 -2.97 27.16 -12.96
CA ARG A 3 -1.93 26.18 -13.23
C ARG A 3 -2.24 24.97 -12.35
N ARG A 4 -2.79 23.91 -12.95
CA ARG A 4 -2.71 22.59 -12.36
C ARG A 4 -1.24 22.33 -12.09
N GLN A 5 -0.81 22.46 -10.84
CA GLN A 5 0.46 21.93 -10.43
C GLN A 5 0.43 20.45 -10.82
N ARG A 6 1.20 20.12 -11.87
CA ARG A 6 1.51 18.72 -12.15
C ARG A 6 2.24 18.24 -10.91
N GLN A 7 1.51 17.60 -10.02
CA GLN A 7 2.14 16.80 -8.98
C GLN A 7 3.01 15.80 -9.74
N MET A 8 4.30 16.04 -9.72
CA MET A 8 5.27 15.09 -10.22
C MET A 8 5.06 13.83 -9.40
N CYS A 9 4.33 12.86 -9.99
CA CYS A 9 4.08 11.58 -9.37
C CYS A 9 5.41 10.83 -9.31
N ILE A 10 6.18 11.08 -8.27
CA ILE A 10 7.35 10.28 -7.92
C ILE A 10 6.81 8.99 -7.33
N ARG A 11 6.46 8.05 -8.20
CA ARG A 11 5.80 6.80 -7.78
C ARG A 11 6.79 5.67 -7.54
N ASP A 12 7.65 5.43 -8.51
CA ASP A 12 8.50 4.26 -8.53
C ASP A 12 9.90 4.68 -8.99
N ARG A 13 10.93 4.09 -8.42
CA ARG A 13 12.32 4.29 -8.81
C ARG A 13 12.92 2.94 -9.14
N ARG A 14 13.42 2.80 -10.37
CA ARG A 14 14.19 1.65 -10.81
C ARG A 14 15.64 2.08 -11.02
N GLY A 15 16.55 1.37 -10.40
CA GLY A 15 17.98 1.66 -10.48
C GLY A 15 18.79 0.51 -9.92
N THR A 16 20.06 0.79 -9.60
CA THR A 16 20.98 -0.13 -8.94
C THR A 16 21.17 0.27 -7.49
N LEU A 17 21.13 -0.68 -6.58
CA LEU A 17 21.42 -0.42 -5.17
C LEU A 17 22.91 -0.08 -5.01
N ALA A 18 23.22 1.19 -4.79
CA ALA A 18 24.59 1.66 -4.67
C ALA A 18 25.14 1.51 -3.24
N GLU A 19 24.32 1.83 -2.23
CA GLU A 19 24.70 1.73 -0.82
C GLU A 19 23.52 1.27 0.04
N LYS A 20 23.85 0.57 1.15
CA LYS A 20 22.89 0.06 2.13
C LYS A 20 23.38 0.40 3.54
N GLN A 21 22.88 1.50 4.10
CA GLN A 21 23.22 2.00 5.44
C GLN A 21 21.94 2.23 6.26
N PRO A 22 21.46 1.25 7.02
CA PRO A 22 20.20 1.35 7.76
C PRO A 22 20.08 2.64 8.59
N PRO A 23 18.95 3.34 8.55
CA PRO A 23 17.71 3.09 7.80
C PRO A 23 17.74 3.65 6.37
N HIS A 24 18.88 4.12 5.88
CA HIS A 24 19.05 4.74 4.57
C HIS A 24 19.61 3.75 3.54
N LEU A 25 19.30 4.00 2.29
CA LEU A 25 19.94 3.39 1.13
C LEU A 25 20.16 4.43 0.04
N ILE A 26 21.10 4.18 -0.86
CA ILE A 26 21.30 4.98 -2.08
C ILE A 26 20.94 4.11 -3.28
N LEU A 27 20.01 4.60 -4.08
CA LEU A 27 19.61 4.01 -5.35
C LEU A 27 20.19 4.85 -6.49
N ASP A 28 21.09 4.27 -7.28
CA ASP A 28 21.60 4.91 -8.49
C ASP A 28 20.59 4.74 -9.63
N VAL A 29 20.13 5.85 -10.16
CA VAL A 29 19.25 5.90 -11.33
C VAL A 29 19.96 6.68 -12.42
N ASN A 30 20.63 5.99 -13.33
CA ASN A 30 21.38 6.56 -14.44
C ASN A 30 22.45 7.59 -14.02
N GLY A 31 23.23 7.29 -12.98
CA GLY A 31 24.30 8.16 -12.47
C GLY A 31 23.84 9.23 -11.49
N LEU A 32 22.55 9.25 -11.12
CA LEU A 32 22.04 10.09 -10.06
C LEU A 32 21.69 9.26 -8.83
N GLY A 33 22.40 9.45 -7.72
CA GLY A 33 22.14 8.78 -6.45
C GLY A 33 20.94 9.39 -5.72
N TYR A 34 19.91 8.60 -5.49
CA TYR A 34 18.78 8.95 -4.63
C TYR A 34 18.96 8.34 -3.25
N GLU A 35 19.00 9.18 -2.23
CA GLU A 35 18.95 8.72 -0.84
C GLU A 35 17.48 8.50 -0.43
N LEU A 36 17.19 7.28 0.08
CA LEU A 36 15.86 6.90 0.54
C LEU A 36 15.93 6.40 1.98
N GLU A 37 14.96 6.84 2.80
CA GLU A 37 14.68 6.20 4.08
C GLU A 37 13.70 5.04 3.85
N VAL A 38 13.98 3.87 4.42
CA VAL A 38 13.16 2.66 4.26
C VAL A 38 12.86 2.00 5.60
N PRO A 39 11.70 1.35 5.77
CA PRO A 39 11.46 0.53 6.95
C PRO A 39 12.38 -0.70 6.96
N MET A 40 12.65 -1.24 8.16
CA MET A 40 13.53 -2.40 8.31
C MET A 40 13.01 -3.63 7.56
N THR A 41 11.70 -3.80 7.49
CA THR A 41 11.03 -4.86 6.70
C THR A 41 11.42 -4.80 5.22
N THR A 42 11.43 -3.61 4.61
CA THR A 42 11.94 -3.39 3.26
C THR A 42 13.44 -3.69 3.19
N LEU A 43 14.22 -3.22 4.16
CA LEU A 43 15.69 -3.31 4.17
C LEU A 43 16.20 -4.76 4.18
N TYR A 44 15.51 -5.66 4.91
CA TYR A 44 15.85 -7.09 4.95
C TYR A 44 15.60 -7.81 3.63
N ARG A 45 14.71 -7.29 2.79
CA ARG A 45 14.32 -7.87 1.50
C ARG A 45 15.16 -7.34 0.33
N LEU A 46 16.04 -6.35 0.58
CA LEU A 46 16.87 -5.76 -0.47
C LEU A 46 17.92 -6.75 -0.96
N PRO A 47 18.20 -6.75 -2.29
CA PRO A 47 19.28 -7.51 -2.86
C PRO A 47 20.67 -7.00 -2.38
N PRO A 48 21.75 -7.69 -2.70
CA PRO A 48 23.11 -7.19 -2.52
C PRO A 48 23.35 -5.85 -3.23
N VAL A 49 24.30 -5.07 -2.70
CA VAL A 49 24.79 -3.84 -3.36
C VAL A 49 25.33 -4.18 -4.75
N GLY A 50 25.00 -3.36 -5.75
CA GLY A 50 25.33 -3.57 -7.15
C GLY A 50 24.20 -4.22 -7.97
N GLU A 51 23.17 -4.73 -7.34
CA GLU A 51 22.04 -5.40 -8.01
C GLU A 51 20.92 -4.43 -8.39
N PRO A 52 20.15 -4.73 -9.45
CA PRO A 52 19.00 -3.92 -9.86
C PRO A 52 17.87 -4.01 -8.84
N LEU A 53 17.24 -2.87 -8.56
CA LEU A 53 16.17 -2.74 -7.60
C LEU A 53 15.08 -1.80 -8.12
N THR A 54 13.83 -2.12 -7.80
CA THR A 54 12.69 -1.22 -8.00
C THR A 54 12.03 -0.97 -6.65
N LEU A 55 11.87 0.30 -6.27
CA LEU A 55 11.20 0.72 -5.04
C LEU A 55 10.02 1.60 -5.36
N HIS A 56 8.94 1.39 -4.61
CA HIS A 56 7.78 2.28 -4.58
C HIS A 56 8.09 3.45 -3.65
N THR A 57 8.03 4.68 -4.15
CA THR A 57 8.52 5.82 -3.40
C THR A 57 7.43 6.81 -3.00
N HIS A 58 7.67 7.52 -1.91
CA HIS A 58 6.86 8.63 -1.44
C HIS A 58 7.77 9.82 -1.06
N LEU A 59 7.53 10.97 -1.70
CA LEU A 59 8.25 12.21 -1.42
C LEU A 59 7.47 13.05 -0.40
N VAL A 60 8.15 13.45 0.66
CA VAL A 60 7.68 14.45 1.61
C VAL A 60 8.49 15.71 1.41
N VAL A 61 7.82 16.79 1.03
CA VAL A 61 8.42 18.11 0.84
C VAL A 61 8.16 18.95 2.08
N ARG A 62 9.21 19.47 2.68
CA ARG A 62 9.17 20.45 3.77
C ARG A 62 9.91 21.71 3.32
N GLU A 63 9.82 22.77 4.09
CA GLU A 63 10.54 24.03 3.81
C GLU A 63 12.07 23.86 3.84
N ASP A 64 12.54 22.96 4.71
CA ASP A 64 13.95 22.72 5.00
C ASP A 64 14.52 21.44 4.36
N ALA A 65 13.66 20.52 3.87
CA ALA A 65 14.13 19.25 3.35
C ALA A 65 13.15 18.58 2.37
N HIS A 66 13.72 17.84 1.42
CA HIS A 66 13.01 16.90 0.57
C HIS A 66 13.38 15.47 0.99
N LEU A 67 12.47 14.77 1.64
CA LEU A 67 12.70 13.42 2.15
C LEU A 67 12.01 12.39 1.24
N LEU A 68 12.77 11.41 0.80
CA LEU A 68 12.28 10.33 -0.06
C LEU A 68 12.21 9.04 0.74
N TYR A 69 11.02 8.44 0.80
CA TYR A 69 10.76 7.18 1.46
C TYR A 69 10.59 6.06 0.44
N GLY A 70 11.17 4.88 0.71
CA GLY A 70 11.15 3.74 -0.21
C GLY A 70 10.51 2.51 0.41
N PHE A 71 9.75 1.75 -0.40
CA PHE A 71 9.04 0.55 0.00
C PHE A 71 9.21 -0.51 -1.06
N PHE A 72 9.28 -1.78 -0.64
CA PHE A 72 9.43 -2.89 -1.56
C PHE A 72 8.14 -3.17 -2.34
N GLU A 73 7.00 -3.01 -1.67
CA GLU A 73 5.67 -3.22 -2.25
C GLU A 73 4.86 -1.91 -2.32
N LYS A 74 3.99 -1.85 -3.32
CA LYS A 74 3.03 -0.75 -3.47
C LYS A 74 2.11 -0.64 -2.24
N ARG A 75 1.71 -1.78 -1.66
CA ARG A 75 0.85 -1.86 -0.48
C ARG A 75 1.52 -1.24 0.76
N GLU A 76 2.82 -1.44 0.95
CA GLU A 76 3.60 -0.82 2.03
C GLU A 76 3.62 0.71 1.90
N ARG A 77 3.87 1.22 0.68
CA ARG A 77 3.83 2.65 0.42
C ARG A 77 2.46 3.26 0.72
N GLU A 78 1.39 2.56 0.38
CA GLU A 78 0.03 3.05 0.61
C GLU A 78 -0.32 3.04 2.09
N LEU A 79 0.08 2.02 2.83
CA LEU A 79 -0.02 2.00 4.29
C LEU A 79 0.75 3.18 4.91
N PHE A 80 1.97 3.44 4.47
CA PHE A 80 2.75 4.60 4.94
C PHE A 80 1.99 5.90 4.74
N ARG A 81 1.37 6.09 3.57
CA ARG A 81 0.56 7.27 3.26
C ARG A 81 -0.64 7.43 4.18
N GLU A 82 -1.31 6.33 4.53
CA GLU A 82 -2.41 6.38 5.48
C GLU A 82 -1.93 6.68 6.90
N LEU A 83 -0.80 6.10 7.32
CA LEU A 83 -0.21 6.36 8.63
C LEU A 83 0.16 7.83 8.82
N ILE A 84 0.84 8.46 7.86
CA ILE A 84 1.25 9.88 7.97
C ILE A 84 0.08 10.89 7.89
N ARG A 85 -1.10 10.43 7.53
CA ARG A 85 -2.34 11.24 7.57
C ARG A 85 -3.00 11.25 8.94
N LEU A 86 -2.56 10.37 9.85
CA LEU A 86 -3.08 10.32 11.21
C LEU A 86 -2.50 11.47 12.04
N ASN A 87 -3.33 12.04 12.90
CA ASN A 87 -2.90 13.11 13.78
C ASN A 87 -1.75 12.65 14.70
N GLY A 88 -0.62 13.39 14.69
CA GLY A 88 0.54 13.08 15.51
C GLY A 88 1.37 11.87 15.05
N VAL A 89 1.13 11.37 13.83
CA VAL A 89 1.97 10.36 13.19
C VAL A 89 2.80 11.02 12.09
N GLY A 90 4.06 11.31 12.42
CA GLY A 90 5.02 11.77 11.43
C GLY A 90 5.66 10.60 10.68
N PRO A 91 6.42 10.89 9.59
CA PRO A 91 7.10 9.86 8.81
C PRO A 91 7.99 8.92 9.63
N LYS A 92 8.74 9.45 10.60
CA LYS A 92 9.61 8.64 11.48
C LYS A 92 8.82 7.61 12.29
N LEU A 93 7.67 8.00 12.84
CA LEU A 93 6.81 7.09 13.60
C LEU A 93 6.15 6.07 12.67
N ALA A 94 5.73 6.48 11.48
CA ALA A 94 5.18 5.57 10.47
C ALA A 94 6.21 4.50 10.05
N LEU A 95 7.47 4.89 9.81
CA LEU A 95 8.56 3.95 9.54
C LEU A 95 8.82 3.01 10.73
N ALA A 96 8.78 3.51 11.96
CA ALA A 96 8.97 2.69 13.15
C ALA A 96 7.84 1.63 13.28
N LEU A 97 6.58 2.02 13.03
CA LEU A 97 5.44 1.10 13.01
C LEU A 97 5.63 -0.01 11.95
N MET A 98 6.01 0.37 10.73
CA MET A 98 6.23 -0.56 9.61
C MET A 98 7.51 -1.39 9.75
N SER A 99 8.46 -0.97 10.60
CA SER A 99 9.66 -1.73 10.92
C SER A 99 9.42 -2.75 12.03
N GLY A 100 8.49 -2.46 12.93
CA GLY A 100 8.17 -3.32 14.07
C GLY A 100 7.09 -4.36 13.79
N LEU A 101 6.22 -4.10 12.82
CA LEU A 101 5.11 -4.98 12.46
C LEU A 101 4.97 -5.08 10.95
N GLU A 102 4.76 -6.27 10.43
CA GLU A 102 4.31 -6.45 9.06
C GLU A 102 2.87 -5.95 8.88
N ILE A 103 2.48 -5.65 7.63
CA ILE A 103 1.15 -5.09 7.33
C ILE A 103 0.04 -5.95 7.94
N ASP A 104 0.12 -7.27 7.74
CA ASP A 104 -0.90 -8.20 8.21
C ASP A 104 -0.94 -8.33 9.73
N GLU A 105 0.21 -8.14 10.40
CA GLU A 105 0.28 -8.08 11.87
C GLU A 105 -0.34 -6.78 12.39
N LEU A 106 -0.05 -5.65 11.75
CA LEU A 106 -0.63 -4.36 12.11
C LEU A 106 -2.16 -4.40 11.98
N VAL A 107 -2.68 -4.99 10.89
CA VAL A 107 -4.13 -5.17 10.69
C VAL A 107 -4.72 -6.02 11.80
N ARG A 108 -4.11 -7.15 12.14
CA ARG A 108 -4.55 -8.01 13.25
C ARG A 108 -4.55 -7.28 14.59
N CYS A 109 -3.48 -6.51 14.89
CA CYS A 109 -3.41 -5.69 16.10
C CYS A 109 -4.56 -4.68 16.18
N VAL A 110 -4.88 -4.04 15.05
CA VAL A 110 -5.99 -3.06 14.98
C VAL A 110 -7.34 -3.74 15.16
N GLN A 111 -7.56 -4.89 14.54
CA GLN A 111 -8.81 -5.66 14.67
C GLN A 111 -9.00 -6.19 16.10
N ALA A 112 -7.92 -6.71 16.70
CA ALA A 112 -7.91 -7.24 18.06
C ALA A 112 -7.86 -6.15 19.15
N GLN A 113 -7.71 -4.87 18.78
CA GLN A 113 -7.49 -3.75 19.73
C GLN A 113 -6.30 -3.98 20.67
N ASP A 114 -5.23 -4.61 20.15
CA ASP A 114 -4.03 -4.95 20.94
C ASP A 114 -3.11 -3.74 21.09
N THR A 115 -3.33 -2.97 22.16
CA THR A 115 -2.47 -1.84 22.53
C THR A 115 -1.07 -2.30 22.95
N ALA A 116 -0.93 -3.50 23.54
CA ALA A 116 0.35 -3.97 24.06
C ALA A 116 1.36 -4.25 22.94
N ALA A 117 0.91 -4.75 21.80
CA ALA A 117 1.76 -4.94 20.62
C ALA A 117 2.30 -3.61 20.09
N LEU A 118 1.46 -2.57 20.01
CA LEU A 118 1.88 -1.25 19.51
C LEU A 118 2.82 -0.51 20.47
N VAL A 119 2.63 -0.66 21.78
CA VAL A 119 3.50 -0.02 22.79
C VAL A 119 4.94 -0.55 22.77
N LYS A 120 5.17 -1.75 22.23
CA LYS A 120 6.53 -2.29 22.05
C LYS A 120 7.35 -1.54 21.00
N ILE A 121 6.69 -0.77 20.15
CA ILE A 121 7.34 -0.03 19.07
C ILE A 121 7.96 1.26 19.62
N PRO A 122 9.23 1.53 19.35
CA PRO A 122 9.90 2.75 19.80
C PRO A 122 9.14 4.02 19.37
N GLY A 123 8.87 4.91 20.33
CA GLY A 123 8.14 6.14 20.09
C GLY A 123 6.61 6.02 20.21
N VAL A 124 6.06 4.84 20.49
CA VAL A 124 4.63 4.62 20.73
C VAL A 124 4.36 4.45 22.22
N GLY A 125 3.81 5.49 22.84
CA GLY A 125 3.31 5.40 24.22
C GLY A 125 1.87 4.88 24.27
N LYS A 126 1.39 4.50 25.47
CA LYS A 126 0.04 3.93 25.67
C LYS A 126 -1.09 4.79 25.08
N LYS A 127 -1.08 6.11 25.35
CA LYS A 127 -2.07 7.05 24.78
C LYS A 127 -2.01 7.13 23.26
N THR A 128 -0.80 7.04 22.68
CA THR A 128 -0.60 7.05 21.22
C THR A 128 -1.12 5.75 20.63
N ALA A 129 -0.84 4.59 21.26
CA ALA A 129 -1.33 3.30 20.80
C ALA A 129 -2.87 3.22 20.80
N GLU A 130 -3.51 3.65 21.88
CA GLU A 130 -4.98 3.68 21.99
C GLU A 130 -5.60 4.55 20.88
N ARG A 131 -5.06 5.75 20.64
CA ARG A 131 -5.53 6.64 19.58
C ARG A 131 -5.30 6.02 18.20
N LEU A 132 -4.11 5.47 17.95
CA LEU A 132 -3.77 4.82 16.67
C LEU A 132 -4.75 3.70 16.34
N LEU A 133 -5.11 2.85 17.32
CA LEU A 133 -6.05 1.75 17.10
C LEU A 133 -7.43 2.25 16.66
N VAL A 134 -7.92 3.33 17.28
CA VAL A 134 -9.22 3.91 16.92
C VAL A 134 -9.18 4.49 15.50
N GLU A 135 -8.19 5.35 15.20
CA GLU A 135 -8.07 6.02 13.91
C GLU A 135 -7.77 5.03 12.77
N LEU A 136 -6.90 4.02 13.00
CA LEU A 136 -6.58 2.99 12.01
C LEU A 136 -7.76 2.07 11.71
N LYS A 137 -8.59 1.75 12.70
CA LYS A 137 -9.77 0.92 12.49
C LYS A 137 -10.73 1.53 11.47
N ASP A 138 -10.97 2.82 11.57
CA ASP A 138 -11.85 3.54 10.63
C ASP A 138 -11.20 3.68 9.25
N ARG A 139 -9.88 3.89 9.20
CA ARG A 139 -9.12 3.98 7.96
C ARG A 139 -9.05 2.65 7.22
N PHE A 140 -8.82 1.55 7.92
CA PHE A 140 -8.75 0.22 7.29
C PHE A 140 -10.09 -0.21 6.72
N LYS A 141 -11.21 0.10 7.38
CA LYS A 141 -12.55 -0.09 6.80
C LYS A 141 -12.73 0.71 5.50
N ALA A 142 -12.29 1.97 5.49
CA ALA A 142 -12.35 2.81 4.30
C ALA A 142 -11.41 2.31 3.19
N TRP A 143 -10.25 1.74 3.56
CA TRP A 143 -9.29 1.18 2.62
C TRP A 143 -9.80 -0.09 1.95
N GLU A 144 -10.43 -0.99 2.69
CA GLU A 144 -11.07 -2.20 2.14
C GLU A 144 -12.21 -1.87 1.17
N ALA A 145 -12.83 -0.70 1.32
CA ALA A 145 -13.89 -0.24 0.43
C ALA A 145 -13.39 0.38 -0.89
N VAL A 146 -12.07 0.59 -1.07
CA VAL A 146 -11.50 1.17 -2.30
C VAL A 146 -11.30 0.09 -3.35
N PRO A 147 -11.97 0.18 -4.52
CA PRO A 147 -11.78 -0.77 -5.61
C PRO A 147 -10.32 -0.82 -6.08
N GLY A 148 -9.78 -2.03 -6.22
CA GLY A 148 -8.39 -2.24 -6.68
C GLY A 148 -7.33 -2.24 -5.59
N MET A 149 -7.69 -2.06 -4.33
CA MET A 149 -6.83 -2.39 -3.19
C MET A 149 -7.12 -3.82 -2.72
N ALA A 150 -6.07 -4.63 -2.60
CA ALA A 150 -6.22 -5.96 -2.02
C ALA A 150 -6.75 -5.83 -0.58
N PRO A 151 -7.77 -6.63 -0.19
CA PRO A 151 -8.29 -6.59 1.16
C PRO A 151 -7.18 -6.84 2.18
N LEU A 152 -7.20 -6.08 3.28
CA LEU A 152 -6.28 -6.26 4.40
C LEU A 152 -6.62 -7.51 5.24
N VAL A 153 -7.72 -8.19 4.91
CA VAL A 153 -8.13 -9.42 5.60
C VAL A 153 -7.20 -10.55 5.17
N VAL A 154 -6.48 -11.11 6.12
CA VAL A 154 -5.73 -12.35 5.94
C VAL A 154 -6.75 -13.48 5.93
N GLU A 155 -7.27 -13.82 4.76
CA GLU A 155 -7.86 -15.15 4.61
C GLU A 155 -6.75 -16.20 4.67
N PRO A 156 -6.95 -17.31 5.39
CA PRO A 156 -5.97 -18.39 5.37
C PRO A 156 -5.79 -18.83 3.91
N ARG A 157 -4.57 -18.74 3.42
CA ARG A 157 -4.17 -19.18 2.07
C ARG A 157 -4.50 -20.67 1.90
N ALA A 158 -5.70 -20.96 1.42
CA ALA A 158 -6.01 -22.20 0.75
C ALA A 158 -6.00 -21.89 -0.77
N GLY A 159 -5.10 -22.56 -1.49
CA GLY A 159 -4.70 -22.27 -2.85
C GLY A 159 -5.85 -22.00 -3.84
N GLY A 160 -5.58 -21.09 -4.77
CA GLY A 160 -6.42 -20.90 -5.93
C GLY A 160 -6.13 -19.58 -6.67
N ALA A 161 -5.47 -19.68 -7.81
CA ALA A 161 -5.19 -18.57 -8.74
C ALA A 161 -6.43 -17.96 -9.43
N VAL A 162 -7.64 -18.17 -8.91
CA VAL A 162 -8.91 -17.85 -9.59
C VAL A 162 -9.51 -16.50 -9.19
N SER A 163 -9.03 -15.86 -8.12
CA SER A 163 -9.70 -14.66 -7.59
C SER A 163 -9.24 -13.31 -8.16
N SER A 164 -8.16 -13.24 -8.94
CA SER A 164 -7.65 -11.95 -9.43
C SER A 164 -8.48 -11.39 -10.59
N ALA A 165 -8.85 -12.22 -11.56
CA ALA A 165 -9.57 -11.77 -12.74
C ALA A 165 -11.01 -11.30 -12.44
N GLU A 166 -11.69 -11.93 -11.49
CA GLU A 166 -13.02 -11.51 -11.03
C GLU A 166 -12.97 -10.17 -10.29
N ASN A 167 -12.02 -10.02 -9.37
CA ASN A 167 -11.83 -8.77 -8.63
C ASN A 167 -11.44 -7.61 -9.55
N ASP A 168 -10.60 -7.86 -10.54
CA ASP A 168 -10.22 -6.89 -11.57
C ASP A 168 -11.43 -6.47 -12.41
N ALA A 169 -12.30 -7.43 -12.78
CA ALA A 169 -13.53 -7.17 -13.53
C ALA A 169 -14.53 -6.33 -12.72
N VAL A 170 -14.76 -6.66 -11.44
CA VAL A 170 -15.64 -5.89 -10.56
C VAL A 170 -15.09 -4.47 -10.35
N SER A 171 -13.79 -4.34 -10.13
CA SER A 171 -13.14 -3.03 -9.93
C SER A 171 -13.24 -2.14 -11.18
N ALA A 172 -13.12 -2.73 -12.37
CA ALA A 172 -13.28 -2.02 -13.63
C ALA A 172 -14.71 -1.50 -13.81
N LEU A 173 -15.73 -2.31 -13.52
CA LEU A 173 -17.15 -1.91 -13.61
C LEU A 173 -17.48 -0.79 -12.63
N ILE A 174 -16.95 -0.84 -11.40
CA ILE A 174 -17.11 0.25 -10.42
C ILE A 174 -16.44 1.52 -10.91
N SER A 175 -15.27 1.43 -11.54
CA SER A 175 -14.57 2.58 -12.14
C SER A 175 -15.34 3.21 -13.31
N LEU A 176 -16.19 2.43 -13.98
CA LEU A 176 -17.13 2.88 -15.02
C LEU A 176 -18.42 3.50 -14.45
N GLY A 177 -18.58 3.51 -13.12
CA GLY A 177 -19.70 4.18 -12.42
C GLY A 177 -20.84 3.27 -11.98
N TYR A 178 -20.72 1.94 -12.14
CA TYR A 178 -21.72 1.00 -11.64
C TYR A 178 -21.62 0.83 -10.13
N LYS A 179 -22.75 0.55 -9.47
CA LYS A 179 -22.77 0.30 -8.02
C LYS A 179 -22.05 -1.01 -7.69
N PRO A 180 -21.32 -1.10 -6.55
CA PRO A 180 -20.57 -2.30 -6.17
C PRO A 180 -21.39 -3.60 -6.19
N GLN A 181 -22.66 -3.54 -5.73
CA GLN A 181 -23.56 -4.69 -5.73
C GLN A 181 -23.98 -5.13 -7.14
N GLU A 182 -24.20 -4.18 -8.04
CA GLU A 182 -24.56 -4.45 -9.44
C GLU A 182 -23.36 -5.04 -10.19
N ALA A 183 -22.18 -4.45 -10.03
CA ALA A 183 -20.93 -4.93 -10.61
C ALA A 183 -20.61 -6.36 -10.16
N SER A 184 -20.72 -6.65 -8.86
CA SER A 184 -20.47 -7.97 -8.30
C SER A 184 -21.45 -9.02 -8.82
N ARG A 185 -22.74 -8.68 -8.92
CA ARG A 185 -23.77 -9.59 -9.49
C ARG A 185 -23.56 -9.85 -10.98
N ALA A 186 -23.22 -8.81 -11.76
CA ALA A 186 -22.99 -8.93 -13.19
C ALA A 186 -21.78 -9.82 -13.50
N VAL A 187 -20.68 -9.67 -12.75
CA VAL A 187 -19.48 -10.50 -12.90
C VAL A 187 -19.78 -11.95 -12.48
N SER A 188 -20.47 -12.15 -11.36
CA SER A 188 -20.85 -13.49 -10.89
C SER A 188 -21.76 -14.22 -11.88
N ALA A 189 -22.64 -13.51 -12.60
CA ALA A 189 -23.54 -14.09 -13.58
C ALA A 189 -22.84 -14.58 -14.86
N VAL A 190 -21.64 -14.05 -15.18
CA VAL A 190 -20.86 -14.40 -16.38
C VAL A 190 -19.60 -15.20 -16.05
N LYS A 191 -19.49 -15.66 -14.81
CA LYS A 191 -18.35 -16.42 -14.32
C LYS A 191 -18.27 -17.78 -15.03
N GLU A 192 -17.15 -18.00 -15.72
CA GLU A 192 -16.76 -19.31 -16.30
C GLU A 192 -15.28 -19.53 -15.99
N ASP A 193 -14.89 -20.77 -15.72
CA ASP A 193 -13.50 -21.12 -15.43
C ASP A 193 -12.60 -20.83 -16.63
N GLY A 194 -11.54 -20.02 -16.40
CA GLY A 194 -10.55 -19.68 -17.41
C GLY A 194 -10.84 -18.42 -18.23
N LEU A 195 -11.89 -17.65 -17.95
CA LEU A 195 -12.15 -16.37 -18.59
C LEU A 195 -11.18 -15.29 -18.11
N SER A 196 -10.71 -14.48 -19.07
CA SER A 196 -9.91 -13.29 -18.74
C SER A 196 -10.79 -12.20 -18.10
N SER A 197 -10.17 -11.30 -17.33
CA SER A 197 -10.88 -10.14 -16.75
C SER A 197 -11.54 -9.27 -17.82
N GLU A 198 -10.91 -9.10 -18.99
CA GLU A 198 -11.46 -8.35 -20.12
C GLU A 198 -12.73 -8.97 -20.69
N ASP A 199 -12.76 -10.28 -20.85
CA ASP A 199 -13.93 -11.00 -21.36
C ASP A 199 -15.09 -10.97 -20.36
N MET A 200 -14.78 -11.09 -19.06
CA MET A 200 -15.78 -10.94 -17.99
C MET A 200 -16.39 -9.53 -18.00
N ILE A 201 -15.57 -8.48 -18.11
CA ILE A 201 -16.05 -7.09 -18.20
C ILE A 201 -16.97 -6.91 -19.42
N ARG A 202 -16.53 -7.39 -20.58
CA ARG A 202 -17.28 -7.27 -21.83
C ARG A 202 -18.64 -7.99 -21.77
N ARG A 203 -18.67 -9.21 -21.20
CA ARG A 203 -19.92 -9.98 -21.06
C ARG A 203 -20.84 -9.37 -20.00
N ALA A 204 -20.29 -8.92 -18.87
CA ALA A 204 -21.06 -8.25 -17.82
C ALA A 204 -21.73 -6.98 -18.35
N LEU A 205 -21.00 -6.13 -19.06
CA LEU A 205 -21.55 -4.92 -19.69
C LEU A 205 -22.66 -5.23 -20.69
N LYS A 206 -22.50 -6.29 -21.49
CA LYS A 206 -23.52 -6.73 -22.46
C LYS A 206 -24.80 -7.25 -21.78
N GLY A 207 -24.68 -7.79 -20.57
CA GLY A 207 -25.83 -8.26 -19.79
C GLY A 207 -26.52 -7.16 -18.97
N MET A 208 -25.90 -5.99 -18.84
CA MET A 208 -26.41 -4.83 -18.07
C MET A 208 -27.06 -3.76 -18.96
N LEU A 209 -26.90 -3.86 -20.30
CA LEU A 209 -27.57 -3.06 -21.31
C LEU A 209 -28.91 -3.67 -21.68
#